data_a031e508bf94f0a3ed6ac37fced65cc5
#
_entry.id   a031e508bf94f0a3ed6ac37fced65cc5
#
_cell.length_a   1.000
_cell.length_b   1.000
_cell.length_c   1.000
_cell.angle_alpha   90.00
_cell.angle_beta   90.00
_cell.angle_gamma   90.00
#
_symmetry.space_group_name_H-M   'P 1'
#
loop_
_entity.id
_entity.type
_entity.pdbx_description
1 polymer ?
#
loop_
_entity_poly.entity_id
_entity_poly.type
_entity_poly.pdbx_seq_one_letter_code
_entity_poly.pdbx_strand_id
1 'polypeptide(L)'
;LPSGENKIISLLQTEQMISPGELFSANSYGSSCTTMAKSLLVAIEIRALQKAIQGNSELSYRIITALARQQCATEFDVTGFHHGLTGTQRLLDYLLEQAGERLELAGETTVQFNASKRVIAARIGMSPESLSRNLRELSELGVIVVDGRNVHIQNAALQDTLSDAKQRLKFRRKRKGIVQHRIELLPPGSVVNMAGRLRVLSQRMAVAWGVLFHDIDPGRTRIRLRQFESVFNRCLGQLHKLPLAQDAQAYLASIETLWPDYQAALHSEKIDIESAGKVFVLSEQMLDATDRLTACCAHNTGTSMAIYVHQSGRNRMLTQRIAKFFLFQDYDDLQARLPALLEPARNEFERNLQELTLVGQAHPELTAQAKVIATQWQKFLSSLNPGLLQGGPAKHARKVLFESEKMLRCVETMVNLFERLTGKPQDDTPPASD
;
A
#
# COMPACT_ATOMS: atom_id res chain seq x y z
N LEU A 1 -15.05 -2.23 33.27
CA LEU A 1 -16.42 -1.74 33.12
C LEU A 1 -17.25 -2.15 34.33
N PRO A 2 -18.31 -1.40 34.66
CA PRO A 2 -19.25 -1.79 35.74
C PRO A 2 -19.86 -3.19 35.55
N SER A 3 -19.88 -3.69 34.31
CA SER A 3 -20.32 -5.03 33.90
C SER A 3 -19.31 -6.15 34.23
N GLY A 4 -18.13 -5.85 34.79
CA GLY A 4 -17.05 -6.81 34.98
C GLY A 4 -16.27 -7.19 33.70
N GLU A 5 -16.66 -6.65 32.53
CA GLU A 5 -15.97 -6.92 31.29
C GLU A 5 -14.73 -6.04 31.12
N ASN A 6 -13.66 -6.61 30.61
CA ASN A 6 -12.43 -5.88 30.30
C ASN A 6 -12.55 -5.15 28.96
N LYS A 7 -12.43 -3.82 28.95
CA LYS A 7 -12.33 -3.03 27.74
C LYS A 7 -10.86 -2.76 27.39
N ILE A 8 -10.47 -3.04 26.16
CA ILE A 8 -9.14 -2.66 25.66
C ILE A 8 -9.18 -1.19 25.28
N ILE A 9 -8.45 -0.35 26.03
CA ILE A 9 -8.41 1.10 25.84
C ILE A 9 -7.47 1.46 24.69
N SER A 10 -6.28 0.84 24.63
CA SER A 10 -5.32 1.10 23.56
C SER A 10 -4.42 -0.11 23.30
N LEU A 11 -3.86 -0.19 22.09
CA LEU A 11 -2.83 -1.13 21.69
C LEU A 11 -1.55 -0.32 21.46
N LEU A 12 -0.58 -0.49 22.37
CA LEU A 12 0.68 0.22 22.33
C LEU A 12 1.69 -0.49 21.42
N GLN A 13 2.49 0.27 20.72
CA GLN A 13 3.60 -0.20 19.89
C GLN A 13 4.95 0.16 20.54
N THR A 14 6.04 -0.24 19.87
CA THR A 14 7.40 0.13 20.29
C THR A 14 7.54 1.65 20.42
N GLU A 15 8.32 2.08 21.42
CA GLU A 15 8.61 3.51 21.69
C GLU A 15 7.42 4.34 22.17
N GLN A 16 6.32 3.72 22.58
CA GLN A 16 5.18 4.43 23.14
C GLN A 16 5.16 4.35 24.66
N MET A 17 4.70 5.43 25.29
CA MET A 17 4.54 5.49 26.74
C MET A 17 3.25 4.80 27.19
N ILE A 18 3.32 4.06 28.28
CA ILE A 18 2.15 3.49 28.93
C ILE A 18 1.49 4.59 29.78
N SER A 19 0.22 4.87 29.53
CA SER A 19 -0.63 5.81 30.30
C SER A 19 0.04 7.15 30.60
N PRO A 20 0.51 7.91 29.58
CA PRO A 20 1.23 9.18 29.79
C PRO A 20 0.37 10.23 30.52
N GLY A 21 -0.97 10.14 30.47
CA GLY A 21 -1.88 11.04 31.18
C GLY A 21 -1.77 10.95 32.71
N GLU A 22 -1.36 9.79 33.23
CA GLU A 22 -1.24 9.55 34.66
C GLU A 22 0.04 10.16 35.27
N LEU A 23 1.00 10.58 34.44
CA LEU A 23 2.19 11.31 34.89
C LEU A 23 1.91 12.60 35.68
N PHE A 24 0.76 13.21 35.42
CA PHE A 24 0.40 14.51 35.97
C PHE A 24 -0.89 14.49 36.80
N SER A 25 -1.64 13.41 36.82
CA SER A 25 -2.98 13.38 37.38
C SER A 25 -3.16 12.55 38.64
N ALA A 26 -2.38 11.48 38.84
CA ALA A 26 -2.54 10.59 39.98
C ALA A 26 -1.25 9.81 40.30
N ASN A 27 -1.15 9.37 41.57
CA ASN A 27 -0.05 8.49 42.01
C ASN A 27 -0.32 6.99 41.74
N SER A 28 -1.31 6.68 40.91
CA SER A 28 -1.72 5.30 40.60
C SER A 28 -2.16 5.16 39.16
N TYR A 29 -1.95 3.97 38.59
CA TYR A 29 -2.45 3.66 37.26
C TYR A 29 -3.94 3.33 37.29
N GLY A 30 -4.75 3.98 36.48
CA GLY A 30 -6.18 3.71 36.31
C GLY A 30 -6.50 2.52 35.41
N SER A 31 -5.48 1.97 34.74
CA SER A 31 -5.61 0.85 33.81
C SER A 31 -4.49 -0.18 33.97
N SER A 32 -4.77 -1.44 33.65
CA SER A 32 -3.77 -2.50 33.57
C SER A 32 -3.13 -2.56 32.18
N CYS A 33 -1.85 -2.92 32.12
CA CYS A 33 -1.15 -3.17 30.87
C CYS A 33 -0.70 -4.65 30.81
N THR A 34 -0.93 -5.29 29.66
CA THR A 34 -0.51 -6.68 29.42
C THR A 34 0.28 -6.75 28.12
N THR A 35 1.48 -7.34 28.17
CA THR A 35 2.29 -7.56 26.97
C THR A 35 1.71 -8.70 26.13
N MET A 36 1.64 -8.52 24.80
CA MET A 36 1.13 -9.53 23.87
C MET A 36 2.25 -10.35 23.21
N ALA A 37 3.50 -9.94 23.41
CA ALA A 37 4.70 -10.60 22.92
C ALA A 37 5.85 -10.37 23.91
N LYS A 38 6.99 -11.05 23.71
CA LYS A 38 8.21 -10.76 24.46
C LYS A 38 8.61 -9.29 24.25
N SER A 39 8.57 -8.52 25.34
CA SER A 39 8.75 -7.06 25.29
C SER A 39 9.81 -6.62 26.30
N LEU A 40 10.56 -5.60 25.96
CA LEU A 40 11.44 -4.87 26.88
C LEU A 40 10.72 -3.60 27.32
N LEU A 41 10.54 -3.43 28.62
CA LEU A 41 9.94 -2.24 29.23
C LEU A 41 11.02 -1.44 29.94
N VAL A 42 11.00 -0.12 29.72
CA VAL A 42 11.86 0.82 30.44
C VAL A 42 11.02 1.54 31.49
N ALA A 43 11.37 1.36 32.76
CA ALA A 43 10.78 2.10 33.86
C ALA A 43 11.59 3.37 34.13
N ILE A 44 10.91 4.51 34.16
CA ILE A 44 11.54 5.81 34.42
C ILE A 44 10.93 6.39 35.70
N GLU A 45 11.76 6.85 36.62
CA GLU A 45 11.30 7.51 37.83
C GLU A 45 10.55 8.81 37.48
N ILE A 46 9.33 8.99 38.01
CA ILE A 46 8.46 10.15 37.70
C ILE A 46 9.16 11.47 37.99
N ARG A 47 9.85 11.59 39.13
CA ARG A 47 10.57 12.84 39.50
C ARG A 47 11.69 13.16 38.53
N ALA A 48 12.46 12.15 38.09
CA ALA A 48 13.51 12.33 37.11
C ALA A 48 12.93 12.79 35.76
N LEU A 49 11.80 12.19 35.32
CA LEU A 49 11.12 12.55 34.10
C LEU A 49 10.54 13.99 34.17
N GLN A 50 9.89 14.35 35.27
CA GLN A 50 9.35 15.71 35.51
C GLN A 50 10.47 16.77 35.47
N LYS A 51 11.61 16.50 36.09
CA LYS A 51 12.78 17.39 36.02
C LYS A 51 13.32 17.54 34.60
N ALA A 52 13.40 16.43 33.86
CA ALA A 52 13.82 16.44 32.46
C ALA A 52 12.86 17.26 31.57
N ILE A 53 11.55 17.14 31.79
CA ILE A 53 10.51 17.91 31.08
C ILE A 53 10.69 19.42 31.34
N GLN A 54 10.93 19.82 32.59
CA GLN A 54 11.14 21.23 32.94
C GLN A 54 12.40 21.83 32.31
N GLY A 55 13.42 21.01 32.10
CA GLY A 55 14.69 21.44 31.52
C GLY A 55 14.82 21.32 30.00
N ASN A 56 13.85 20.70 29.32
CA ASN A 56 13.94 20.41 27.88
C ASN A 56 12.62 20.66 27.16
N SER A 57 12.55 21.76 26.41
CA SER A 57 11.35 22.17 25.67
C SER A 57 10.94 21.18 24.57
N GLU A 58 11.89 20.52 23.91
CA GLU A 58 11.63 19.51 22.90
C GLU A 58 10.96 18.27 23.52
N LEU A 59 11.48 17.81 24.68
CA LEU A 59 10.86 16.69 25.42
C LEU A 59 9.45 17.06 25.89
N SER A 60 9.24 18.29 26.40
CA SER A 60 7.94 18.82 26.78
C SER A 60 6.96 18.79 25.62
N TYR A 61 7.36 19.28 24.45
CA TYR A 61 6.54 19.27 23.25
C TYR A 61 6.17 17.86 22.79
N ARG A 62 7.09 16.92 22.82
CA ARG A 62 6.84 15.50 22.49
C ARG A 62 5.84 14.87 23.45
N ILE A 63 5.93 15.13 24.74
CA ILE A 63 4.98 14.61 25.72
C ILE A 63 3.60 15.24 25.56
N ILE A 64 3.51 16.57 25.37
CA ILE A 64 2.24 17.25 25.08
C ILE A 64 1.60 16.67 23.82
N THR A 65 2.38 16.43 22.77
CA THR A 65 1.90 15.83 21.54
C THR A 65 1.38 14.40 21.76
N ALA A 66 2.08 13.59 22.56
CA ALA A 66 1.64 12.23 22.90
C ALA A 66 0.33 12.25 23.72
N LEU A 67 0.20 13.15 24.70
CA LEU A 67 -1.03 13.35 25.48
C LEU A 67 -2.20 13.81 24.61
N ALA A 68 -1.98 14.78 23.74
CA ALA A 68 -3.00 15.27 22.81
C ALA A 68 -3.50 14.17 21.86
N ARG A 69 -2.59 13.36 21.33
CA ARG A 69 -2.96 12.20 20.50
C ARG A 69 -3.80 11.17 21.28
N GLN A 70 -3.41 10.88 22.52
CA GLN A 70 -4.17 9.95 23.36
C GLN A 70 -5.55 10.50 23.71
N GLN A 71 -5.66 11.78 24.03
CA GLN A 71 -6.94 12.42 24.30
C GLN A 71 -7.85 12.38 23.07
N CYS A 72 -7.35 12.74 21.89
CA CYS A 72 -8.12 12.66 20.64
C CYS A 72 -8.61 11.23 20.36
N ALA A 73 -7.76 10.21 20.61
CA ALA A 73 -8.14 8.79 20.44
C ALA A 73 -9.25 8.40 21.43
N THR A 74 -9.17 8.85 22.69
CA THR A 74 -10.18 8.56 23.71
C THR A 74 -11.51 9.26 23.40
N GLU A 75 -11.47 10.51 23.01
CA GLU A 75 -12.68 11.25 22.57
C GLU A 75 -13.35 10.60 21.36
N PHE A 76 -12.54 10.10 20.42
CA PHE A 76 -13.05 9.40 19.25
C PHE A 76 -13.73 8.08 19.64
N ASP A 77 -13.15 7.31 20.56
CA ASP A 77 -13.75 6.08 21.10
C ASP A 77 -15.11 6.35 21.79
N VAL A 78 -15.16 7.37 22.61
CA VAL A 78 -16.40 7.74 23.33
C VAL A 78 -17.47 8.21 22.35
N THR A 79 -17.13 9.06 21.37
CA THR A 79 -18.08 9.56 20.38
C THR A 79 -18.53 8.47 19.41
N GLY A 80 -17.66 7.55 19.01
CA GLY A 80 -17.99 6.40 18.15
C GLY A 80 -18.99 5.44 18.81
N PHE A 81 -18.87 5.20 20.11
CA PHE A 81 -19.78 4.33 20.87
C PHE A 81 -21.17 4.93 21.08
N HIS A 82 -21.25 6.25 21.29
CA HIS A 82 -22.52 6.94 21.61
C HIS A 82 -23.33 7.35 20.37
N HIS A 83 -22.76 7.31 19.16
CA HIS A 83 -23.40 7.84 17.95
C HIS A 83 -23.95 6.78 17.00
N GLY A 84 -24.16 5.54 17.46
CA GLY A 84 -24.82 4.51 16.67
C GLY A 84 -24.07 4.06 15.39
N LEU A 85 -22.75 4.10 15.41
CA LEU A 85 -21.94 3.61 14.30
C LEU A 85 -22.13 2.11 14.11
N THR A 86 -22.29 1.67 12.88
CA THR A 86 -22.30 0.23 12.52
C THR A 86 -20.96 -0.42 12.81
N GLY A 87 -20.93 -1.75 12.91
CA GLY A 87 -19.67 -2.49 13.08
C GLY A 87 -18.67 -2.21 11.97
N THR A 88 -19.13 -2.10 10.74
CA THR A 88 -18.34 -1.80 9.55
C THR A 88 -17.73 -0.40 9.64
N GLN A 89 -18.48 0.59 10.11
CA GLN A 89 -17.96 1.94 10.32
C GLN A 89 -16.89 2.00 11.42
N ARG A 90 -17.11 1.34 12.57
CA ARG A 90 -16.10 1.26 13.65
C ARG A 90 -14.82 0.58 13.19
N LEU A 91 -14.93 -0.48 12.38
CA LEU A 91 -13.76 -1.14 11.81
C LEU A 91 -13.02 -0.21 10.84
N LEU A 92 -13.74 0.48 9.99
CA LEU A 92 -13.15 1.43 9.05
C LEU A 92 -12.42 2.56 9.79
N ASP A 93 -13.03 3.13 10.82
CA ASP A 93 -12.43 4.16 11.65
C ASP A 93 -11.15 3.69 12.33
N TYR A 94 -11.16 2.47 12.88
CA TYR A 94 -9.96 1.86 13.44
C TYR A 94 -8.84 1.70 12.41
N LEU A 95 -9.15 1.22 11.21
CA LEU A 95 -8.17 1.09 10.15
C LEU A 95 -7.59 2.45 9.72
N LEU A 96 -8.41 3.48 9.67
CA LEU A 96 -8.01 4.85 9.34
C LEU A 96 -7.13 5.47 10.44
N GLU A 97 -7.44 5.18 11.71
CA GLU A 97 -6.61 5.60 12.85
C GLU A 97 -5.22 4.93 12.79
N GLN A 98 -5.18 3.62 12.51
CA GLN A 98 -3.90 2.91 12.37
C GLN A 98 -3.09 3.36 11.15
N ALA A 99 -3.75 3.79 10.10
CA ALA A 99 -3.10 4.38 8.93
C ALA A 99 -2.49 5.77 9.22
N GLY A 100 -3.09 6.53 10.15
CA GLY A 100 -2.61 7.84 10.58
C GLY A 100 -2.43 8.82 9.43
N GLU A 101 -1.32 9.58 9.45
CA GLU A 101 -0.96 10.53 8.39
C GLU A 101 -0.53 9.86 7.07
N ARG A 102 -0.37 8.52 7.06
CA ARG A 102 -0.02 7.73 5.88
C ARG A 102 -1.17 7.58 4.88
N LEU A 103 -2.36 8.10 5.20
CA LEU A 103 -3.49 8.14 4.28
C LEU A 103 -3.24 9.17 3.17
N GLU A 104 -2.51 8.77 2.18
CA GLU A 104 -2.37 9.55 0.95
C GLU A 104 -3.67 9.52 0.15
N LEU A 105 -4.01 10.66 -0.49
CA LEU A 105 -5.27 10.83 -1.24
C LEU A 105 -5.37 9.88 -2.45
N ALA A 106 -4.25 9.45 -2.98
CA ALA A 106 -4.15 8.55 -4.11
C ALA A 106 -3.26 7.36 -3.72
N GLY A 107 -3.86 6.18 -3.59
CA GLY A 107 -3.04 5.01 -3.37
C GLY A 107 -3.64 3.98 -2.43
N GLU A 108 -2.80 3.04 -2.09
CA GLU A 108 -3.08 1.97 -1.14
C GLU A 108 -2.28 2.23 0.13
N THR A 109 -2.96 2.30 1.25
CA THR A 109 -2.30 2.37 2.56
C THR A 109 -2.38 1.01 3.23
N THR A 110 -1.25 0.44 3.58
CA THR A 110 -1.19 -0.86 4.27
C THR A 110 -1.18 -0.65 5.78
N VAL A 111 -2.16 -1.22 6.45
CA VAL A 111 -2.25 -1.34 7.90
C VAL A 111 -1.93 -2.79 8.28
N GLN A 112 -0.95 -3.00 9.14
CA GLN A 112 -0.63 -4.32 9.66
C GLN A 112 -1.34 -4.56 11.00
N PHE A 113 -2.07 -5.66 11.11
CA PHE A 113 -2.63 -6.10 12.37
C PHE A 113 -1.55 -6.66 13.30
N ASN A 114 -1.08 -5.83 14.24
CA ASN A 114 -0.06 -6.19 15.23
C ASN A 114 -0.62 -7.05 16.38
N ALA A 115 -1.93 -7.30 16.38
CA ALA A 115 -2.65 -8.11 17.36
C ALA A 115 -3.50 -9.19 16.70
N SER A 116 -3.95 -10.18 17.48
CA SER A 116 -4.91 -11.17 16.99
C SER A 116 -6.26 -10.51 16.67
N LYS A 117 -7.01 -11.09 15.73
CA LYS A 117 -8.37 -10.62 15.39
C LYS A 117 -9.29 -10.54 16.63
N ARG A 118 -9.11 -11.42 17.60
CA ARG A 118 -9.86 -11.39 18.88
C ARG A 118 -9.58 -10.12 19.67
N VAL A 119 -8.32 -9.73 19.77
CA VAL A 119 -7.89 -8.52 20.49
C VAL A 119 -8.37 -7.27 19.78
N ILE A 120 -8.25 -7.22 18.45
CA ILE A 120 -8.74 -6.10 17.64
C ILE A 120 -10.26 -5.97 17.74
N ALA A 121 -10.99 -7.08 17.63
CA ALA A 121 -12.44 -7.09 17.80
C ALA A 121 -12.86 -6.52 19.17
N ALA A 122 -12.21 -6.96 20.24
CA ALA A 122 -12.44 -6.43 21.59
C ALA A 122 -12.11 -4.94 21.70
N ARG A 123 -11.03 -4.46 21.03
CA ARG A 123 -10.65 -3.03 21.01
C ARG A 123 -11.73 -2.15 20.36
N ILE A 124 -12.36 -2.62 19.29
CA ILE A 124 -13.40 -1.88 18.55
C ILE A 124 -14.83 -2.26 18.99
N GLY A 125 -14.96 -3.00 20.09
CA GLY A 125 -16.24 -3.33 20.72
C GLY A 125 -17.14 -4.21 19.86
N MET A 126 -16.59 -5.30 19.29
CA MET A 126 -17.36 -6.30 18.53
C MET A 126 -16.83 -7.72 18.76
N SER A 127 -17.61 -8.74 18.35
CA SER A 127 -17.14 -10.11 18.38
C SER A 127 -16.16 -10.43 17.24
N PRO A 128 -15.28 -11.43 17.37
CA PRO A 128 -14.37 -11.84 16.30
C PRO A 128 -15.09 -12.24 15.01
N GLU A 129 -16.29 -12.82 15.13
CA GLU A 129 -17.14 -13.20 13.99
C GLU A 129 -17.67 -11.96 13.28
N SER A 130 -18.12 -10.96 14.04
CA SER A 130 -18.55 -9.66 13.51
C SER A 130 -17.40 -8.93 12.82
N LEU A 131 -16.20 -8.94 13.40
CA LEU A 131 -14.99 -8.40 12.77
C LEU A 131 -14.72 -9.08 11.43
N SER A 132 -14.78 -10.41 11.37
CA SER A 132 -14.53 -11.17 10.15
C SER A 132 -15.59 -10.88 9.06
N ARG A 133 -16.85 -10.68 9.46
CA ARG A 133 -17.96 -10.30 8.57
C ARG A 133 -17.75 -8.89 8.02
N ASN A 134 -17.41 -7.93 8.88
CA ASN A 134 -17.22 -6.54 8.49
C ASN A 134 -15.97 -6.37 7.60
N LEU A 135 -14.89 -7.13 7.85
CA LEU A 135 -13.72 -7.19 6.96
C LEU A 135 -14.11 -7.69 5.56
N ARG A 136 -14.98 -8.70 5.49
CA ARG A 136 -15.48 -9.22 4.22
C ARG A 136 -16.35 -8.18 3.50
N GLU A 137 -17.27 -7.53 4.21
CA GLU A 137 -18.13 -6.48 3.67
C GLU A 137 -17.32 -5.32 3.08
N LEU A 138 -16.31 -4.80 3.82
CA LEU A 138 -15.41 -3.77 3.31
C LEU A 138 -14.58 -4.24 2.09
N SER A 139 -14.23 -5.54 2.04
CA SER A 139 -13.53 -6.12 0.89
C SER A 139 -14.44 -6.25 -0.34
N GLU A 140 -15.70 -6.62 -0.15
CA GLU A 140 -16.71 -6.70 -1.21
C GLU A 140 -17.03 -5.31 -1.77
N LEU A 141 -17.03 -4.28 -0.93
CA LEU A 141 -17.15 -2.88 -1.33
C LEU A 141 -15.88 -2.33 -2.01
N GLY A 142 -14.80 -3.12 -2.08
CA GLY A 142 -13.52 -2.70 -2.65
C GLY A 142 -12.76 -1.66 -1.82
N VAL A 143 -13.21 -1.37 -0.60
CA VAL A 143 -12.59 -0.37 0.31
C VAL A 143 -11.29 -0.89 0.89
N ILE A 144 -11.20 -2.20 1.16
CA ILE A 144 -9.99 -2.83 1.68
C ILE A 144 -9.68 -4.13 0.93
N VAL A 145 -8.41 -4.54 0.98
CA VAL A 145 -7.97 -5.89 0.61
C VAL A 145 -7.28 -6.50 1.82
N VAL A 146 -7.72 -7.69 2.24
CA VAL A 146 -7.16 -8.39 3.40
C VAL A 146 -6.19 -9.47 2.93
N ASP A 147 -4.93 -9.36 3.31
CA ASP A 147 -3.88 -10.36 3.06
C ASP A 147 -3.25 -10.78 4.40
N GLY A 148 -3.74 -11.86 4.97
CA GLY A 148 -3.30 -12.37 6.27
C GLY A 148 -3.49 -11.37 7.41
N ARG A 149 -2.40 -10.76 7.86
CA ARG A 149 -2.40 -9.69 8.88
C ARG A 149 -2.36 -8.30 8.28
N ASN A 150 -2.14 -8.18 6.97
CA ASN A 150 -2.09 -6.89 6.29
C ASN A 150 -3.48 -6.55 5.76
N VAL A 151 -3.93 -5.35 6.01
CA VAL A 151 -5.15 -4.76 5.46
C VAL A 151 -4.74 -3.58 4.60
N HIS A 152 -4.99 -3.70 3.33
CA HIS A 152 -4.68 -2.68 2.34
C HIS A 152 -5.91 -1.81 2.13
N ILE A 153 -5.85 -0.57 2.56
CA ILE A 153 -6.94 0.40 2.41
C ILE A 153 -6.81 1.01 1.02
N GLN A 154 -7.87 0.89 0.23
CA GLN A 154 -7.97 1.51 -1.08
C GLN A 154 -8.48 2.95 -0.89
N ASN A 155 -7.55 3.91 -0.74
CA ASN A 155 -7.85 5.29 -0.31
C ASN A 155 -8.88 5.99 -1.19
N ALA A 156 -8.93 5.64 -2.44
CA ALA A 156 -9.87 6.20 -3.38
C ALA A 156 -11.27 5.53 -3.29
N ALA A 157 -11.41 4.17 -3.00
CA ALA A 157 -12.73 3.52 -2.73
C ALA A 157 -13.33 4.07 -1.45
N LEU A 158 -12.46 4.43 -0.52
CA LEU A 158 -12.86 5.09 0.69
C LEU A 158 -13.57 6.41 0.41
N GLN A 159 -13.08 7.22 -0.53
CA GLN A 159 -13.71 8.51 -0.88
C GLN A 159 -15.08 8.33 -1.53
N ASP A 160 -15.24 7.33 -2.41
CA ASP A 160 -16.52 7.04 -3.06
C ASP A 160 -17.54 6.47 -2.06
N THR A 161 -17.14 5.53 -1.23
CA THR A 161 -17.99 4.95 -0.17
C THR A 161 -18.39 6.01 0.86
N LEU A 162 -17.51 6.95 1.18
CA LEU A 162 -17.82 8.11 2.01
C LEU A 162 -18.60 9.20 1.23
N SER A 163 -18.66 9.19 -0.10
CA SER A 163 -19.41 10.14 -0.89
C SER A 163 -20.88 9.77 -1.14
N ASP A 164 -21.31 8.49 -0.98
CA ASP A 164 -22.67 8.00 -1.28
C ASP A 164 -23.55 7.76 -0.07
N ALA A 165 -24.15 8.51 0.60
CA ALA A 165 -25.34 8.44 1.43
C ALA A 165 -25.40 9.48 2.54
N LYS A 166 -26.58 9.71 3.08
CA LYS A 166 -26.89 10.65 4.18
C LYS A 166 -26.00 10.52 5.43
N GLN A 167 -25.18 9.48 5.57
CA GLN A 167 -24.20 9.29 6.63
C GLN A 167 -22.87 10.04 6.40
N ARG A 168 -22.60 10.48 5.19
CA ARG A 168 -21.47 11.27 4.71
C ARG A 168 -21.32 12.62 5.41
N LEU A 169 -22.38 13.20 5.87
CA LEU A 169 -22.40 14.57 6.41
C LEU A 169 -21.61 14.72 7.72
N LYS A 170 -21.48 13.66 8.54
CA LYS A 170 -20.73 13.71 9.80
C LYS A 170 -19.22 13.54 9.62
N PHE A 171 -18.80 12.64 8.71
CA PHE A 171 -17.38 12.45 8.37
C PHE A 171 -16.83 13.61 7.53
N ARG A 172 -17.62 14.13 6.61
CA ARG A 172 -17.25 15.22 5.70
C ARG A 172 -16.95 16.54 6.40
N ARG A 173 -17.58 16.84 7.55
CA ARG A 173 -17.33 18.09 8.29
C ARG A 173 -15.93 18.18 8.91
N LYS A 174 -15.34 17.05 9.37
CA LYS A 174 -13.99 17.05 9.97
C LYS A 174 -12.86 16.98 8.93
N ARG A 175 -13.12 16.43 7.72
CA ARG A 175 -12.09 16.24 6.67
C ARG A 175 -12.15 17.22 5.50
N LYS A 176 -13.24 17.96 5.29
CA LYS A 176 -13.34 18.92 4.17
C LYS A 176 -12.23 19.99 4.17
N GLY A 177 -11.74 20.40 5.35
CA GLY A 177 -10.64 21.36 5.44
C GLY A 177 -9.28 20.81 5.03
N ILE A 178 -9.05 19.50 5.21
CA ILE A 178 -7.75 18.86 4.95
C ILE A 178 -7.65 18.36 3.50
N VAL A 179 -8.74 17.83 2.94
CA VAL A 179 -8.75 17.18 1.62
C VAL A 179 -8.82 18.22 0.48
N GLN A 180 -9.55 19.29 0.63
CA GLN A 180 -9.72 20.28 -0.45
C GLN A 180 -8.51 21.19 -0.67
N HIS A 181 -7.67 21.40 0.36
CA HIS A 181 -6.44 22.20 0.26
C HIS A 181 -5.23 21.40 -0.26
N ARG A 182 -5.30 20.07 -0.27
CA ARG A 182 -4.17 19.20 -0.67
C ARG A 182 -4.16 18.78 -2.14
N ILE A 183 -5.26 18.96 -2.88
CA ILE A 183 -5.31 18.63 -4.33
C ILE A 183 -4.42 19.58 -5.14
N GLU A 184 -4.20 20.80 -4.67
CA GLU A 184 -3.34 21.78 -5.36
C GLU A 184 -1.83 21.62 -5.07
N LEU A 185 -1.44 20.72 -4.14
CA LEU A 185 -0.07 20.57 -3.67
C LEU A 185 0.35 19.08 -3.55
N LEU A 186 -0.02 18.24 -4.52
CA LEU A 186 0.55 16.87 -4.58
C LEU A 186 2.06 16.99 -4.84
N PRO A 187 2.93 16.35 -4.01
CA PRO A 187 4.34 16.28 -4.33
C PRO A 187 4.53 15.73 -5.74
N PRO A 188 5.48 16.24 -6.52
CA PRO A 188 5.72 15.78 -7.89
C PRO A 188 5.88 14.26 -8.00
N GLY A 189 6.51 13.61 -7.00
CA GLY A 189 6.64 12.16 -6.90
C GLY A 189 5.30 11.41 -6.81
N SER A 190 4.27 12.03 -6.23
CA SER A 190 2.94 11.39 -6.10
C SER A 190 2.23 11.24 -7.44
N VAL A 191 2.38 12.21 -8.36
CA VAL A 191 1.84 12.12 -9.73
C VAL A 191 2.53 11.01 -10.51
N VAL A 192 3.86 10.93 -10.41
CA VAL A 192 4.67 9.88 -11.04
C VAL A 192 4.29 8.50 -10.49
N ASN A 193 4.13 8.38 -9.17
CA ASN A 193 3.70 7.13 -8.54
C ASN A 193 2.29 6.73 -8.98
N MET A 194 1.36 7.68 -9.12
CA MET A 194 0.00 7.43 -9.58
C MET A 194 -0.02 6.92 -11.04
N ALA A 195 0.74 7.55 -11.93
CA ALA A 195 0.91 7.07 -13.31
C ALA A 195 1.58 5.68 -13.33
N GLY A 196 2.61 5.46 -12.51
CA GLY A 196 3.29 4.18 -12.34
C GLY A 196 2.38 3.05 -11.81
N ARG A 197 1.31 3.38 -11.08
CA ARG A 197 0.30 2.40 -10.64
C ARG A 197 -0.50 1.84 -11.81
N LEU A 198 -0.89 2.65 -12.79
CA LEU A 198 -1.54 2.15 -14.01
C LEU A 198 -0.68 1.08 -14.68
N ARG A 199 0.64 1.35 -14.78
CA ARG A 199 1.63 0.43 -15.33
C ARG A 199 1.67 -0.91 -14.61
N VAL A 200 1.72 -0.89 -13.27
CA VAL A 200 1.74 -2.12 -12.45
C VAL A 200 0.41 -2.85 -12.53
N LEU A 201 -0.70 -2.13 -12.45
CA LEU A 201 -2.04 -2.72 -12.48
C LEU A 201 -2.33 -3.41 -13.81
N SER A 202 -1.85 -2.87 -14.94
CA SER A 202 -1.99 -3.53 -16.24
C SER A 202 -1.39 -4.93 -16.23
N GLN A 203 -0.22 -5.11 -15.61
CA GLN A 203 0.44 -6.41 -15.50
C GLN A 203 -0.21 -7.30 -14.43
N ARG A 204 -0.66 -6.73 -13.30
CA ARG A 204 -1.38 -7.50 -12.26
C ARG A 204 -2.70 -8.08 -12.74
N MET A 205 -3.42 -7.35 -13.61
CA MET A 205 -4.64 -7.86 -14.22
C MET A 205 -4.36 -9.04 -15.14
N ALA A 206 -3.32 -8.98 -15.96
CA ALA A 206 -2.89 -10.12 -16.77
C ALA A 206 -2.41 -11.31 -15.90
N VAL A 207 -1.65 -11.06 -14.82
CA VAL A 207 -1.28 -12.10 -13.85
C VAL A 207 -2.53 -12.75 -13.26
N ALA A 208 -3.52 -11.96 -12.81
CA ALA A 208 -4.77 -12.50 -12.27
C ALA A 208 -5.53 -13.33 -13.32
N TRP A 209 -5.56 -12.90 -14.57
CA TRP A 209 -6.15 -13.68 -15.66
C TRP A 209 -5.38 -14.99 -15.91
N GLY A 210 -4.04 -14.97 -15.92
CA GLY A 210 -3.22 -16.18 -16.02
C GLY A 210 -3.45 -17.16 -14.88
N VAL A 211 -3.73 -16.67 -13.67
CA VAL A 211 -4.13 -17.50 -12.52
C VAL A 211 -5.49 -18.17 -12.74
N LEU A 212 -6.45 -17.47 -13.38
CA LEU A 212 -7.74 -18.05 -13.80
C LEU A 212 -7.55 -19.12 -14.89
N PHE A 213 -6.65 -18.90 -15.83
CA PHE A 213 -6.31 -19.86 -16.88
C PHE A 213 -5.80 -21.19 -16.31
N HIS A 214 -5.01 -21.14 -15.22
CA HIS A 214 -4.54 -22.34 -14.50
C HIS A 214 -5.51 -22.87 -13.43
N ASP A 215 -6.74 -22.38 -13.40
CA ASP A 215 -7.80 -22.77 -12.44
C ASP A 215 -7.37 -22.68 -10.96
N ILE A 216 -6.59 -21.64 -10.63
CA ILE A 216 -6.10 -21.42 -9.27
C ILE A 216 -7.03 -20.46 -8.53
N ASP A 217 -7.81 -20.96 -7.59
CA ASP A 217 -8.75 -20.21 -6.72
C ASP A 217 -9.59 -19.19 -7.52
N PRO A 218 -10.41 -19.67 -8.50
CA PRO A 218 -11.06 -18.78 -9.47
C PRO A 218 -12.01 -17.76 -8.81
N GLY A 219 -12.64 -18.11 -7.69
CA GLY A 219 -13.55 -17.23 -6.98
C GLY A 219 -12.83 -15.99 -6.44
N ARG A 220 -11.74 -16.17 -5.71
CA ARG A 220 -10.92 -15.07 -5.17
C ARG A 220 -10.21 -14.28 -6.27
N THR A 221 -9.75 -14.99 -7.31
CA THR A 221 -9.02 -14.36 -8.40
C THR A 221 -9.90 -13.41 -9.20
N ARG A 222 -11.16 -13.76 -9.47
CA ARG A 222 -12.14 -12.86 -10.11
C ARG A 222 -12.45 -11.63 -9.27
N ILE A 223 -12.54 -11.78 -7.95
CA ILE A 223 -12.71 -10.63 -7.04
C ILE A 223 -11.49 -9.71 -7.12
N ARG A 224 -10.28 -10.27 -7.08
CA ARG A 224 -9.02 -9.51 -7.24
C ARG A 224 -8.94 -8.77 -8.57
N LEU A 225 -9.30 -9.43 -9.67
CA LEU A 225 -9.31 -8.80 -10.99
C LEU A 225 -10.20 -7.55 -11.01
N ARG A 226 -11.45 -7.66 -10.53
CA ARG A 226 -12.36 -6.52 -10.42
C ARG A 226 -11.81 -5.40 -9.52
N GLN A 227 -11.12 -5.75 -8.44
CA GLN A 227 -10.46 -4.78 -7.57
C GLN A 227 -9.36 -4.02 -8.32
N PHE A 228 -8.51 -4.72 -9.08
CA PHE A 228 -7.47 -4.09 -9.90
C PHE A 228 -8.05 -3.14 -10.94
N GLU A 229 -9.11 -3.54 -11.61
CA GLU A 229 -9.85 -2.70 -12.56
C GLU A 229 -10.44 -1.46 -11.89
N SER A 230 -11.07 -1.62 -10.74
CA SER A 230 -11.60 -0.49 -9.97
C SER A 230 -10.53 0.51 -9.61
N VAL A 231 -9.34 0.04 -9.14
CA VAL A 231 -8.21 0.91 -8.82
C VAL A 231 -7.64 1.56 -10.08
N PHE A 232 -7.54 0.82 -11.20
CA PHE A 232 -7.06 1.33 -12.48
C PHE A 232 -7.94 2.48 -12.99
N ASN A 233 -9.26 2.26 -13.08
CA ASN A 233 -10.24 3.28 -13.50
C ASN A 233 -10.16 4.53 -12.64
N ARG A 234 -9.91 4.38 -11.38
CA ARG A 234 -9.81 5.46 -10.42
C ARG A 234 -8.53 6.26 -10.59
N CYS A 235 -7.37 5.61 -10.71
CA CYS A 235 -6.12 6.28 -11.00
C CYS A 235 -6.21 7.06 -12.32
N LEU A 236 -6.84 6.47 -13.34
CA LEU A 236 -7.10 7.10 -14.62
C LEU A 236 -7.95 8.37 -14.46
N GLY A 237 -9.09 8.28 -13.76
CA GLY A 237 -9.97 9.42 -13.49
C GLY A 237 -9.36 10.51 -12.58
N GLN A 238 -8.39 10.15 -11.75
CA GLN A 238 -7.65 11.14 -10.95
C GLN A 238 -6.60 11.87 -11.78
N LEU A 239 -5.83 11.15 -12.60
CA LEU A 239 -4.86 11.74 -13.51
C LEU A 239 -5.52 12.71 -14.51
N HIS A 240 -6.73 12.38 -14.97
CA HIS A 240 -7.52 13.23 -15.85
C HIS A 240 -7.91 14.59 -15.21
N LYS A 241 -7.99 14.67 -13.89
CA LYS A 241 -8.31 15.91 -13.16
C LYS A 241 -7.09 16.76 -12.84
N LEU A 242 -5.88 16.26 -13.10
CA LEU A 242 -4.66 16.99 -12.82
C LEU A 242 -4.25 17.85 -14.04
N PRO A 243 -3.60 18.99 -13.81
CA PRO A 243 -3.06 19.84 -14.88
C PRO A 243 -1.78 19.20 -15.46
N LEU A 244 -1.95 18.11 -16.21
CA LEU A 244 -0.84 17.42 -16.86
C LEU A 244 -0.37 18.21 -18.11
N ALA A 245 0.93 18.08 -18.43
CA ALA A 245 1.48 18.61 -19.67
C ALA A 245 0.81 17.96 -20.91
N GLN A 246 0.82 18.66 -22.03
CA GLN A 246 0.12 18.23 -23.27
C GLN A 246 0.52 16.82 -23.72
N ASP A 247 1.81 16.48 -23.63
CA ASP A 247 2.31 15.15 -23.99
C ASP A 247 1.77 14.07 -23.05
N ALA A 248 1.71 14.35 -21.74
CA ALA A 248 1.13 13.42 -20.76
C ALA A 248 -0.37 13.22 -20.99
N GLN A 249 -1.11 14.26 -21.38
CA GLN A 249 -2.52 14.16 -21.77
C GLN A 249 -2.72 13.27 -22.99
N ALA A 250 -1.84 13.36 -24.01
CA ALA A 250 -1.88 12.51 -25.18
C ALA A 250 -1.65 11.03 -24.84
N TYR A 251 -0.69 10.73 -23.96
CA TYR A 251 -0.49 9.35 -23.48
C TYR A 251 -1.66 8.85 -22.64
N LEU A 252 -2.29 9.71 -21.82
CA LEU A 252 -3.48 9.36 -21.07
C LEU A 252 -4.64 8.98 -22.01
N ALA A 253 -4.88 9.76 -23.07
CA ALA A 253 -5.88 9.46 -24.08
C ALA A 253 -5.62 8.13 -24.80
N SER A 254 -4.35 7.79 -25.07
CA SER A 254 -3.97 6.49 -25.65
C SER A 254 -4.34 5.32 -24.72
N ILE A 255 -4.15 5.48 -23.39
CA ILE A 255 -4.55 4.49 -22.39
C ILE A 255 -6.07 4.33 -22.40
N GLU A 256 -6.82 5.43 -22.44
CA GLU A 256 -8.29 5.41 -22.48
C GLU A 256 -8.83 4.72 -23.72
N THR A 257 -8.14 4.84 -24.85
CA THR A 257 -8.50 4.15 -26.10
C THR A 257 -8.28 2.64 -26.03
N LEU A 258 -7.18 2.19 -25.39
CA LEU A 258 -6.84 0.77 -25.26
C LEU A 258 -7.64 0.06 -24.15
N TRP A 259 -8.11 0.80 -23.17
CA TRP A 259 -8.70 0.23 -21.96
C TRP A 259 -9.96 -0.62 -22.20
N PRO A 260 -10.94 -0.21 -23.03
CA PRO A 260 -12.13 -1.03 -23.29
C PRO A 260 -11.80 -2.40 -23.89
N ASP A 261 -10.87 -2.47 -24.83
CA ASP A 261 -10.47 -3.73 -25.46
C ASP A 261 -9.74 -4.64 -24.48
N TYR A 262 -8.86 -4.06 -23.66
CA TYR A 262 -8.19 -4.84 -22.61
C TYR A 262 -9.18 -5.36 -21.57
N GLN A 263 -10.11 -4.53 -21.15
CA GLN A 263 -11.16 -4.92 -20.20
C GLN A 263 -12.05 -6.02 -20.79
N ALA A 264 -12.45 -5.94 -22.05
CA ALA A 264 -13.21 -6.98 -22.73
C ALA A 264 -12.46 -8.31 -22.80
N ALA A 265 -11.14 -8.28 -23.05
CA ALA A 265 -10.31 -9.49 -23.06
C ALA A 265 -10.19 -10.11 -21.66
N LEU A 266 -10.05 -9.30 -20.61
CA LEU A 266 -9.99 -9.78 -19.22
C LEU A 266 -11.29 -10.45 -18.76
N HIS A 267 -12.44 -10.08 -19.33
CA HIS A 267 -13.77 -10.63 -19.04
C HIS A 267 -14.26 -11.63 -20.09
N SER A 268 -13.38 -12.15 -20.94
CA SER A 268 -13.76 -13.20 -21.91
C SER A 268 -14.48 -14.35 -21.19
N GLU A 269 -15.59 -14.80 -21.75
CA GLU A 269 -16.34 -15.95 -21.23
C GLU A 269 -15.53 -17.24 -21.34
N LYS A 270 -14.71 -17.35 -22.40
CA LYS A 270 -13.80 -18.48 -22.60
C LYS A 270 -12.42 -18.15 -22.08
N ILE A 271 -11.93 -19.06 -21.23
CA ILE A 271 -10.54 -19.02 -20.71
C ILE A 271 -9.78 -20.11 -21.45
N ASP A 272 -9.27 -19.79 -22.62
CA ASP A 272 -8.55 -20.67 -23.52
C ASP A 272 -7.26 -20.03 -24.04
N ILE A 273 -6.50 -20.74 -24.87
CA ILE A 273 -5.22 -20.29 -25.42
C ILE A 273 -5.40 -19.03 -26.31
N GLU A 274 -6.50 -18.92 -27.06
CA GLU A 274 -6.77 -17.75 -27.89
C GLU A 274 -6.99 -16.51 -27.04
N SER A 275 -7.80 -16.64 -26.00
CA SER A 275 -8.04 -15.56 -25.02
C SER A 275 -6.77 -15.19 -24.27
N ALA A 276 -5.90 -16.18 -23.94
CA ALA A 276 -4.59 -15.94 -23.35
C ALA A 276 -3.72 -15.05 -24.23
N GLY A 277 -3.66 -15.35 -25.53
CA GLY A 277 -2.94 -14.53 -26.50
C GLY A 277 -3.43 -13.10 -26.56
N LYS A 278 -4.75 -12.89 -26.60
CA LYS A 278 -5.37 -11.54 -26.59
C LYS A 278 -5.02 -10.76 -25.32
N VAL A 279 -5.17 -11.37 -24.14
CA VAL A 279 -4.82 -10.73 -22.87
C VAL A 279 -3.34 -10.41 -22.80
N PHE A 280 -2.48 -11.31 -23.26
CA PHE A 280 -1.04 -11.09 -23.29
C PHE A 280 -0.68 -9.87 -24.14
N VAL A 281 -1.12 -9.82 -25.40
CA VAL A 281 -0.83 -8.72 -26.34
C VAL A 281 -1.35 -7.38 -25.81
N LEU A 282 -2.60 -7.33 -25.39
CA LEU A 282 -3.22 -6.11 -24.86
C LEU A 282 -2.55 -5.63 -23.57
N SER A 283 -2.09 -6.56 -22.73
CA SER A 283 -1.33 -6.20 -21.50
C SER A 283 0.02 -5.57 -21.82
N GLU A 284 0.70 -5.99 -22.88
CA GLU A 284 1.97 -5.38 -23.32
C GLU A 284 1.75 -4.00 -23.98
N GLN A 285 0.69 -3.84 -24.78
CA GLN A 285 0.31 -2.54 -25.33
C GLN A 285 -0.06 -1.53 -24.24
N MET A 286 -0.85 -1.98 -23.25
CA MET A 286 -1.21 -1.18 -22.08
C MET A 286 0.03 -0.82 -21.24
N LEU A 287 0.98 -1.74 -21.13
CA LEU A 287 2.25 -1.49 -20.46
C LEU A 287 3.03 -0.36 -21.16
N ASP A 288 3.18 -0.44 -22.50
CA ASP A 288 3.91 0.58 -23.25
C ASP A 288 3.27 1.97 -23.09
N ALA A 289 1.94 2.07 -23.24
CA ALA A 289 1.22 3.32 -23.08
C ALA A 289 1.36 3.91 -21.64
N THR A 290 1.22 3.07 -20.62
CA THR A 290 1.33 3.53 -19.22
C THR A 290 2.78 3.83 -18.82
N ASP A 291 3.76 3.16 -19.41
CA ASP A 291 5.18 3.45 -19.16
C ASP A 291 5.59 4.80 -19.77
N ARG A 292 5.14 5.10 -20.99
CA ARG A 292 5.34 6.43 -21.63
C ARG A 292 4.72 7.55 -20.80
N LEU A 293 3.48 7.35 -20.32
CA LEU A 293 2.83 8.33 -19.43
C LEU A 293 3.68 8.56 -18.17
N THR A 294 4.14 7.48 -17.54
CA THR A 294 4.90 7.58 -16.28
C THR A 294 6.24 8.27 -16.50
N ALA A 295 6.95 7.95 -17.58
CA ALA A 295 8.22 8.59 -17.95
C ALA A 295 8.03 10.09 -18.25
N CYS A 296 6.98 10.45 -18.99
CA CYS A 296 6.63 11.83 -19.26
C CYS A 296 6.32 12.61 -17.97
N CYS A 297 5.53 12.05 -17.07
CA CYS A 297 5.27 12.65 -15.76
C CYS A 297 6.55 12.84 -14.94
N ALA A 298 7.46 11.87 -14.94
CA ALA A 298 8.73 11.97 -14.21
C ALA A 298 9.62 13.07 -14.80
N HIS A 299 9.72 13.14 -16.11
CA HIS A 299 10.51 14.17 -16.79
C HIS A 299 9.99 15.58 -16.50
N ASN A 300 8.67 15.77 -16.58
CA ASN A 300 8.01 17.06 -16.38
C ASN A 300 8.07 17.59 -14.94
N THR A 301 8.43 16.75 -13.96
CA THR A 301 8.61 17.21 -12.56
C THR A 301 9.90 17.98 -12.35
N GLY A 302 10.92 17.79 -13.19
CA GLY A 302 12.22 18.46 -13.10
C GLY A 302 13.08 18.11 -11.88
N THR A 303 12.66 17.11 -11.08
CA THR A 303 13.39 16.71 -9.88
C THR A 303 14.03 15.33 -10.06
N SER A 304 15.29 15.18 -9.63
CA SER A 304 16.01 13.89 -9.67
C SER A 304 15.28 12.81 -8.86
N MET A 305 14.68 13.17 -7.73
CA MET A 305 13.92 12.21 -6.90
C MET A 305 12.69 11.62 -7.61
N ALA A 306 12.00 12.40 -8.46
CA ALA A 306 10.89 11.88 -9.27
C ALA A 306 11.35 10.81 -10.28
N ILE A 307 12.56 10.94 -10.81
CA ILE A 307 13.17 9.92 -11.68
C ILE A 307 13.38 8.62 -10.89
N TYR A 308 13.85 8.68 -9.64
CA TYR A 308 14.02 7.49 -8.80
C TYR A 308 12.69 6.86 -8.37
N VAL A 309 11.64 7.66 -8.18
CA VAL A 309 10.26 7.14 -8.02
C VAL A 309 9.83 6.36 -9.27
N HIS A 310 10.12 6.90 -10.47
CA HIS A 310 9.85 6.22 -11.74
C HIS A 310 10.64 4.90 -11.87
N GLN A 311 11.96 4.92 -11.62
CA GLN A 311 12.82 3.73 -11.71
C GLN A 311 12.44 2.65 -10.70
N SER A 312 12.23 3.02 -9.44
CA SER A 312 11.79 2.06 -8.42
C SER A 312 10.40 1.48 -8.76
N GLY A 313 9.49 2.33 -9.24
CA GLY A 313 8.19 1.91 -9.76
C GLY A 313 8.29 0.97 -10.97
N ARG A 314 9.35 1.10 -11.79
CA ARG A 314 9.63 0.20 -12.92
C ARG A 314 9.99 -1.21 -12.43
N ASN A 315 10.79 -1.34 -11.38
CA ASN A 315 11.07 -2.63 -10.75
C ASN A 315 9.81 -3.31 -10.19
N ARG A 316 8.85 -2.53 -9.66
CA ARG A 316 7.54 -3.02 -9.23
C ARG A 316 6.77 -3.65 -10.40
N MET A 317 6.77 -3.02 -11.55
CA MET A 317 6.16 -3.53 -12.79
C MET A 317 6.88 -4.77 -13.31
N LEU A 318 8.23 -4.75 -13.39
CA LEU A 318 9.04 -5.86 -13.88
C LEU A 318 8.79 -7.15 -13.09
N THR A 319 8.60 -7.05 -11.76
CA THR A 319 8.23 -8.19 -10.93
C THR A 319 6.94 -8.86 -11.42
N GLN A 320 5.91 -8.08 -11.73
CA GLN A 320 4.63 -8.62 -12.19
C GLN A 320 4.71 -9.09 -13.65
N ARG A 321 5.49 -8.41 -14.49
CA ARG A 321 5.72 -8.83 -15.87
C ARG A 321 6.42 -10.18 -15.96
N ILE A 322 7.42 -10.41 -15.13
CA ILE A 322 8.12 -11.72 -15.07
C ILE A 322 7.16 -12.82 -14.57
N ALA A 323 6.35 -12.54 -13.54
CA ALA A 323 5.34 -13.50 -13.08
C ALA A 323 4.29 -13.80 -14.17
N LYS A 324 3.87 -12.78 -14.94
CA LYS A 324 3.00 -12.96 -16.11
C LYS A 324 3.63 -13.88 -17.14
N PHE A 325 4.89 -13.66 -17.52
CA PHE A 325 5.58 -14.50 -18.50
C PHE A 325 5.58 -15.97 -18.07
N PHE A 326 5.82 -16.23 -16.79
CA PHE A 326 5.75 -17.59 -16.25
C PHE A 326 4.34 -18.20 -16.36
N LEU A 327 3.26 -17.43 -16.07
CA LEU A 327 1.90 -17.94 -16.13
C LEU A 327 1.39 -18.17 -17.56
N PHE A 328 1.95 -17.49 -18.55
CA PHE A 328 1.58 -17.60 -19.95
C PHE A 328 2.54 -18.48 -20.77
N GLN A 329 3.47 -19.20 -20.11
CA GLN A 329 4.48 -20.02 -20.79
C GLN A 329 3.90 -21.14 -21.65
N ASP A 330 2.68 -21.62 -21.34
CA ASP A 330 1.98 -22.67 -22.10
C ASP A 330 1.29 -22.13 -23.38
N TYR A 331 1.36 -20.81 -23.62
CA TYR A 331 0.90 -20.21 -24.86
C TYR A 331 1.97 -20.41 -25.96
N ASP A 332 1.66 -21.15 -27.01
CA ASP A 332 2.60 -21.68 -28.01
C ASP A 332 3.54 -20.62 -28.61
N ASP A 333 3.00 -19.43 -28.91
CA ASP A 333 3.80 -18.31 -29.47
C ASP A 333 4.79 -17.73 -28.45
N LEU A 334 4.50 -17.89 -27.15
CA LEU A 334 5.31 -17.32 -26.07
C LEU A 334 6.44 -18.26 -25.65
N GLN A 335 6.23 -19.58 -25.71
CA GLN A 335 7.21 -20.56 -25.27
C GLN A 335 8.56 -20.38 -25.98
N ALA A 336 8.55 -20.21 -27.29
CA ALA A 336 9.75 -19.96 -28.07
C ALA A 336 10.40 -18.59 -27.80
N ARG A 337 9.61 -17.59 -27.41
CA ARG A 337 10.04 -16.20 -27.18
C ARG A 337 10.36 -15.91 -25.71
N LEU A 338 10.00 -16.80 -24.80
CA LEU A 338 10.09 -16.57 -23.34
C LEU A 338 11.51 -16.20 -22.88
N PRO A 339 12.60 -16.89 -23.30
CA PRO A 339 13.95 -16.48 -22.90
C PRO A 339 14.30 -15.05 -23.34
N ALA A 340 13.93 -14.68 -24.57
CA ALA A 340 14.18 -13.34 -25.12
C ALA A 340 13.39 -12.23 -24.41
N LEU A 341 12.31 -12.56 -23.69
CA LEU A 341 11.50 -11.62 -22.92
C LEU A 341 11.94 -11.58 -21.44
N LEU A 342 12.32 -12.71 -20.88
CA LEU A 342 12.70 -12.82 -19.46
C LEU A 342 14.06 -12.19 -19.18
N GLU A 343 15.06 -12.49 -20.00
CA GLU A 343 16.43 -12.00 -19.77
C GLU A 343 16.53 -10.47 -19.77
N PRO A 344 15.96 -9.72 -20.73
CA PRO A 344 15.95 -8.26 -20.67
C PRO A 344 15.23 -7.71 -19.44
N ALA A 345 14.08 -8.29 -19.08
CA ALA A 345 13.31 -7.85 -17.91
C ALA A 345 14.07 -8.08 -16.60
N ARG A 346 14.77 -9.20 -16.49
CA ARG A 346 15.62 -9.53 -15.36
C ARG A 346 16.82 -8.59 -15.27
N ASN A 347 17.55 -8.42 -16.36
CA ASN A 347 18.73 -7.55 -16.44
C ASN A 347 18.36 -6.09 -16.13
N GLU A 348 17.22 -5.63 -16.61
CA GLU A 348 16.69 -4.31 -16.32
C GLU A 348 16.39 -4.15 -14.82
N PHE A 349 15.72 -5.14 -14.20
CA PHE A 349 15.44 -5.11 -12.76
C PHE A 349 16.72 -4.99 -11.93
N GLU A 350 17.71 -5.82 -12.25
CA GLU A 350 18.99 -5.87 -11.54
C GLU A 350 19.77 -4.57 -11.70
N ARG A 351 19.83 -4.01 -12.92
CA ARG A 351 20.46 -2.71 -13.19
C ARG A 351 19.79 -1.59 -12.40
N ASN A 352 18.47 -1.49 -12.47
CA ASN A 352 17.72 -0.48 -11.74
C ASN A 352 17.95 -0.59 -10.22
N LEU A 353 18.02 -1.82 -9.69
CA LEU A 353 18.29 -2.03 -8.27
C LEU A 353 19.70 -1.58 -7.89
N GLN A 354 20.69 -1.81 -8.75
CA GLN A 354 22.06 -1.33 -8.52
C GLN A 354 22.13 0.20 -8.50
N GLU A 355 21.51 0.88 -9.48
CA GLU A 355 21.45 2.33 -9.54
C GLU A 355 20.75 2.93 -8.31
N LEU A 356 19.58 2.39 -7.93
CA LEU A 356 18.84 2.82 -6.74
C LEU A 356 19.62 2.58 -5.42
N THR A 357 20.44 1.53 -5.39
CA THR A 357 21.30 1.23 -4.24
C THR A 357 22.42 2.26 -4.11
N LEU A 358 23.02 2.67 -5.23
CA LEU A 358 24.05 3.72 -5.25
C LEU A 358 23.50 5.07 -4.76
N VAL A 359 22.36 5.48 -5.29
CA VAL A 359 21.68 6.71 -4.87
C VAL A 359 21.25 6.64 -3.40
N GLY A 360 20.84 5.46 -2.95
CA GLY A 360 20.39 5.22 -1.58
C GLY A 360 21.51 5.28 -0.54
N GLN A 361 22.79 5.33 -0.90
CA GLN A 361 23.90 5.33 0.05
C GLN A 361 23.86 6.52 1.03
N ALA A 362 23.36 7.67 0.58
CA ALA A 362 23.12 8.83 1.42
C ALA A 362 21.97 8.67 2.44
N HIS A 363 21.15 7.63 2.29
CA HIS A 363 19.93 7.40 3.08
C HIS A 363 19.93 5.98 3.66
N PRO A 364 20.19 5.78 4.96
CA PRO A 364 20.28 4.45 5.58
C PRO A 364 19.05 3.58 5.37
N GLU A 365 17.85 4.19 5.35
CA GLU A 365 16.58 3.47 5.12
C GLU A 365 16.51 2.88 3.70
N LEU A 366 16.97 3.61 2.68
CA LEU A 366 17.02 3.14 1.30
C LEU A 366 18.03 2.00 1.13
N THR A 367 19.22 2.13 1.75
CA THR A 367 20.24 1.07 1.74
C THR A 367 19.74 -0.20 2.41
N ALA A 368 19.05 -0.09 3.54
CA ALA A 368 18.47 -1.24 4.22
C ALA A 368 17.39 -1.92 3.34
N GLN A 369 16.53 -1.13 2.71
CA GLN A 369 15.47 -1.64 1.85
C GLN A 369 16.02 -2.29 0.58
N ALA A 370 17.10 -1.77 -0.01
CA ALA A 370 17.76 -2.37 -1.16
C ALA A 370 18.28 -3.79 -0.85
N LYS A 371 18.84 -4.02 0.34
CA LYS A 371 19.28 -5.35 0.80
C LYS A 371 18.09 -6.32 0.94
N VAL A 372 16.97 -5.85 1.46
CA VAL A 372 15.73 -6.65 1.56
C VAL A 372 15.25 -7.05 0.17
N ILE A 373 15.23 -6.10 -0.77
CA ILE A 373 14.86 -6.34 -2.18
C ILE A 373 15.79 -7.36 -2.81
N ALA A 374 17.11 -7.20 -2.68
CA ALA A 374 18.09 -8.14 -3.25
C ALA A 374 17.90 -9.58 -2.73
N THR A 375 17.65 -9.73 -1.42
CA THR A 375 17.39 -11.03 -0.80
C THR A 375 16.09 -11.65 -1.33
N GLN A 376 15.02 -10.88 -1.45
CA GLN A 376 13.73 -11.36 -1.95
C GLN A 376 13.78 -11.66 -3.45
N TRP A 377 14.59 -10.90 -4.21
CA TRP A 377 14.81 -11.14 -5.64
C TRP A 377 15.37 -12.52 -5.92
N GLN A 378 16.38 -12.94 -5.16
CA GLN A 378 16.96 -14.29 -5.30
C GLN A 378 15.92 -15.39 -5.02
N LYS A 379 15.04 -15.19 -4.03
CA LYS A 379 13.95 -16.12 -3.72
C LYS A 379 12.92 -16.19 -4.86
N PHE A 380 12.58 -15.04 -5.43
CA PHE A 380 11.66 -14.95 -6.55
C PHE A 380 12.25 -15.64 -7.80
N LEU A 381 13.51 -15.36 -8.16
CA LEU A 381 14.19 -16.05 -9.27
C LEU A 381 14.27 -17.56 -9.06
N SER A 382 14.60 -17.99 -7.85
CA SER A 382 14.63 -19.43 -7.52
C SER A 382 13.26 -20.09 -7.69
N SER A 383 12.17 -19.34 -7.44
CA SER A 383 10.82 -19.86 -7.59
C SER A 383 10.41 -20.09 -9.05
N LEU A 384 11.06 -19.42 -10.01
CA LEU A 384 10.78 -19.58 -11.45
C LEU A 384 11.37 -20.90 -12.02
N ASN A 385 12.27 -21.55 -11.29
CA ASN A 385 12.93 -22.76 -11.77
C ASN A 385 12.05 -24.00 -11.57
N PRO A 386 11.61 -24.70 -12.63
CA PRO A 386 10.72 -25.85 -12.54
C PRO A 386 11.36 -27.06 -11.85
N GLY A 387 12.70 -27.20 -11.90
CA GLY A 387 13.43 -28.34 -11.35
C GLY A 387 13.45 -28.45 -9.83
N LEU A 388 13.03 -27.43 -9.11
CA LEU A 388 13.12 -27.36 -7.64
C LEU A 388 11.82 -27.74 -6.92
N LEU A 389 10.74 -28.13 -7.62
CA LEU A 389 9.44 -28.31 -6.99
C LEU A 389 8.81 -29.67 -7.21
N GLN A 390 8.68 -30.43 -6.13
CA GLN A 390 7.78 -31.58 -6.05
C GLN A 390 6.34 -31.07 -5.90
N GLY A 391 5.40 -31.44 -6.80
CA GLY A 391 3.98 -31.22 -6.56
C GLY A 391 3.13 -30.61 -7.69
N GLY A 392 3.58 -30.63 -8.94
CA GLY A 392 2.78 -30.28 -10.12
C GLY A 392 2.68 -28.78 -10.45
N PRO A 393 2.16 -28.43 -11.66
CA PRO A 393 2.16 -27.07 -12.20
C PRO A 393 1.41 -26.04 -11.33
N ALA A 394 0.24 -26.40 -10.80
CA ALA A 394 -0.57 -25.49 -9.98
C ALA A 394 0.13 -25.08 -8.66
N LYS A 395 0.88 -26.01 -8.04
CA LYS A 395 1.65 -25.71 -6.82
C LYS A 395 2.84 -24.82 -7.14
N HIS A 396 3.46 -25.02 -8.29
CA HIS A 396 4.54 -24.18 -8.79
C HIS A 396 4.04 -22.75 -9.06
N ALA A 397 2.96 -22.59 -9.78
CA ALA A 397 2.34 -21.30 -10.07
C ALA A 397 1.97 -20.54 -8.77
N ARG A 398 1.39 -21.22 -7.76
CA ARG A 398 1.11 -20.63 -6.45
C ARG A 398 2.38 -20.12 -5.76
N LYS A 399 3.50 -20.82 -5.85
CA LYS A 399 4.77 -20.40 -5.26
C LYS A 399 5.34 -19.18 -5.96
N VAL A 400 5.34 -19.16 -7.29
CA VAL A 400 5.77 -18.00 -8.08
C VAL A 400 4.93 -16.78 -7.74
N LEU A 401 3.60 -16.93 -7.68
CA LEU A 401 2.70 -15.86 -7.27
C LEU A 401 3.00 -15.34 -5.87
N PHE A 402 3.20 -16.23 -4.92
CA PHE A 402 3.51 -15.86 -3.54
C PHE A 402 4.81 -15.06 -3.44
N GLU A 403 5.87 -15.50 -4.12
CA GLU A 403 7.16 -14.80 -4.12
C GLU A 403 7.10 -13.49 -4.91
N SER A 404 6.32 -13.42 -6.01
CA SER A 404 6.10 -12.18 -6.76
C SER A 404 5.34 -11.12 -5.94
N GLU A 405 4.33 -11.51 -5.17
CA GLU A 405 3.60 -10.59 -4.28
C GLU A 405 4.46 -10.10 -3.12
N LYS A 406 5.35 -10.95 -2.58
CA LYS A 406 6.34 -10.50 -1.60
C LYS A 406 7.33 -9.51 -2.20
N MET A 407 7.82 -9.81 -3.41
CA MET A 407 8.73 -8.95 -4.13
C MET A 407 8.11 -7.59 -4.40
N LEU A 408 6.86 -7.58 -4.86
CA LEU A 408 6.08 -6.36 -5.09
C LEU A 408 6.02 -5.49 -3.84
N ARG A 409 5.73 -6.07 -2.66
CA ARG A 409 5.70 -5.33 -1.38
C ARG A 409 7.05 -4.73 -1.02
N CYS A 410 8.14 -5.47 -1.21
CA CYS A 410 9.48 -4.96 -0.94
C CYS A 410 9.81 -3.75 -1.82
N VAL A 411 9.46 -3.83 -3.11
CA VAL A 411 9.71 -2.72 -4.06
C VAL A 411 8.76 -1.55 -3.80
N GLU A 412 7.50 -1.79 -3.43
CA GLU A 412 6.54 -0.74 -3.04
C GLU A 412 7.07 0.10 -1.87
N THR A 413 7.68 -0.54 -0.87
CA THR A 413 8.32 0.17 0.23
C THR A 413 9.42 1.10 -0.26
N MET A 414 10.23 0.68 -1.24
CA MET A 414 11.28 1.52 -1.85
C MET A 414 10.67 2.73 -2.59
N VAL A 415 9.61 2.51 -3.37
CA VAL A 415 8.90 3.59 -4.08
C VAL A 415 8.39 4.64 -3.10
N ASN A 416 7.75 4.21 -2.02
CA ASN A 416 7.21 5.10 -0.99
C ASN A 416 8.31 5.85 -0.21
N LEU A 417 9.50 5.26 -0.05
CA LEU A 417 10.66 5.94 0.53
C LEU A 417 11.14 7.08 -0.38
N PHE A 418 11.30 6.82 -1.68
CA PHE A 418 11.69 7.85 -2.64
C PHE A 418 10.61 8.93 -2.77
N GLU A 419 9.33 8.58 -2.80
CA GLU A 419 8.22 9.54 -2.87
C GLU A 419 8.23 10.51 -1.68
N ARG A 420 8.49 10.01 -0.46
CA ARG A 420 8.64 10.86 0.73
C ARG A 420 9.82 11.82 0.64
N LEU A 421 10.90 11.43 -0.04
CA LEU A 421 12.06 12.29 -0.24
C LEU A 421 11.80 13.41 -1.26
N THR A 422 10.88 13.21 -2.22
CA THR A 422 10.48 14.28 -3.17
C THR A 422 9.74 15.44 -2.49
N GLY A 423 9.11 15.20 -1.34
CA GLY A 423 8.34 16.21 -0.59
C GLY A 423 9.19 17.01 0.40
N LYS A 424 10.47 16.70 0.59
CA LYS A 424 11.37 17.47 1.45
C LYS A 424 12.09 18.53 0.62
N PRO A 425 12.20 19.81 1.09
CA PRO A 425 13.09 20.76 0.44
C PRO A 425 14.51 20.19 0.44
N GLN A 426 15.16 20.16 -0.70
CA GLN A 426 16.60 19.89 -0.78
C GLN A 426 17.31 21.06 -0.07
N ASP A 427 18.05 20.76 0.99
CA ASP A 427 19.10 21.65 1.47
C ASP A 427 20.21 21.64 0.40
N ASP A 428 20.07 22.50 -0.60
CA ASP A 428 21.11 22.85 -1.57
C ASP A 428 22.18 23.72 -0.87
N THR A 429 22.87 23.17 0.11
CA THR A 429 24.16 23.71 0.54
C THR A 429 25.24 23.01 -0.27
N PRO A 430 25.91 23.70 -1.22
CA PRO A 430 27.10 23.16 -1.85
C PRO A 430 28.13 22.85 -0.76
N PRO A 431 28.91 21.76 -0.88
CA PRO A 431 30.01 21.51 0.05
C PRO A 431 30.94 22.69 0.02
N ALA A 432 31.25 23.23 1.20
CA ALA A 432 32.25 24.26 1.36
C ALA A 432 33.56 23.76 0.74
N SER A 433 34.05 24.47 -0.27
CA SER A 433 35.37 24.30 -0.85
C SER A 433 36.38 24.75 0.17
N ASP A 434 37.11 23.80 0.78
CA ASP A 434 38.43 24.02 1.35
C ASP A 434 39.50 23.71 0.32
#